data_4252260ef2191c980b385acc0694203c
#
_entry.id   4252260ef2191c980b385acc0694203c
#
_cell.length_a   1.000
_cell.length_b   1.000
_cell.length_c   1.000
_cell.angle_alpha   90.00
_cell.angle_beta   90.00
_cell.angle_gamma   90.00
#
_symmetry.space_group_name_H-M   'P 1'
#
loop_
_entity.id
_entity.type
_entity.pdbx_description
1 polymer ?
#
loop_
_entity_poly.entity_id
_entity_poly.type
_entity_poly.pdbx_seq_one_letter_code
_entity_poly.pdbx_strand_id
1 'polypeptide(L)'
;MTLTLDSIAIPELHPDAPITVRKARLSDLEAIHELIGYWAARGLMLVRSRSLLAETIRDFHLALAGEHGGAAGGLAGVCGLHMLAPDLAEVRGLAIHPSFQGRGLGRRLVSACEAEARELALPALFAWTYQQPFFEKCGFIRIEKTNLHPKVWSECQRCAFFENCNEIAMYRELK
;
A
#
# COMPACT_ATOMS: atom_id res chain seq x y z
N MET A 1 25.60 3.25 12.89
CA MET A 1 24.57 3.15 13.95
C MET A 1 23.48 2.26 13.42
N THR A 2 23.53 0.98 13.79
CA THR A 2 22.57 -0.04 13.33
C THR A 2 21.27 0.19 14.10
N LEU A 3 20.24 0.70 13.44
CA LEU A 3 18.90 0.75 14.02
C LEU A 3 18.45 -0.71 14.23
N THR A 4 18.35 -1.12 15.48
CA THR A 4 17.76 -2.40 15.85
C THR A 4 16.29 -2.40 15.44
N LEU A 5 15.89 -3.41 14.67
CA LEU A 5 14.58 -3.58 14.06
C LEU A 5 13.39 -3.65 15.04
N ASP A 6 13.69 -3.75 16.34
CA ASP A 6 12.70 -3.93 17.42
C ASP A 6 12.05 -2.63 17.93
N SER A 7 12.39 -1.44 17.40
CA SER A 7 12.02 -0.17 18.03
C SER A 7 11.05 0.72 17.25
N ILE A 8 10.47 0.26 16.12
CA ILE A 8 9.42 1.06 15.46
C ILE A 8 8.09 0.75 16.15
N ALA A 9 7.79 1.52 17.18
CA ALA A 9 6.48 1.54 17.82
C ALA A 9 5.54 2.46 17.03
N ILE A 10 4.32 2.01 16.83
CA ILE A 10 3.23 2.83 16.28
C ILE A 10 2.22 3.10 17.42
N PRO A 11 1.50 4.23 17.41
CA PRO A 11 0.51 4.56 18.44
C PRO A 11 -0.54 3.46 18.60
N GLU A 12 -0.97 3.19 19.82
CA GLU A 12 -2.13 2.30 20.04
C GLU A 12 -3.40 2.98 19.54
N LEU A 13 -4.23 2.22 18.80
CA LEU A 13 -5.51 2.69 18.29
C LEU A 13 -6.65 1.84 18.84
N HIS A 14 -7.76 2.52 19.18
CA HIS A 14 -8.96 1.81 19.59
C HIS A 14 -9.60 1.12 18.39
N PRO A 15 -9.79 -0.21 18.42
CA PRO A 15 -10.22 -0.98 17.26
C PRO A 15 -11.63 -0.65 16.78
N ASP A 16 -12.49 -0.12 17.64
CA ASP A 16 -13.88 0.22 17.30
C ASP A 16 -14.06 1.71 16.95
N ALA A 17 -12.96 2.46 16.81
CA ALA A 17 -13.03 3.84 16.37
C ALA A 17 -13.63 3.94 14.96
N PRO A 18 -14.45 4.95 14.67
CA PRO A 18 -15.01 5.16 13.33
C PRO A 18 -13.88 5.40 12.32
N ILE A 19 -14.02 4.82 11.13
CA ILE A 19 -13.00 4.90 10.07
C ILE A 19 -13.49 5.81 8.94
N THR A 20 -12.69 6.84 8.64
CA THR A 20 -12.80 7.65 7.42
C THR A 20 -11.69 7.29 6.44
N VAL A 21 -11.99 7.35 5.13
CA VAL A 21 -11.00 7.15 4.07
C VAL A 21 -10.86 8.44 3.27
N ARG A 22 -9.61 8.87 3.05
CA ARG A 22 -9.29 10.05 2.23
C ARG A 22 -7.92 9.93 1.55
N LYS A 23 -7.66 10.80 0.59
CA LYS A 23 -6.30 10.94 0.00
C LYS A 23 -5.33 11.52 1.04
N ALA A 24 -4.08 11.07 0.91
CA ALA A 24 -2.98 11.55 1.75
C ALA A 24 -2.62 13.02 1.47
N ARG A 25 -2.07 13.67 2.48
CA ARG A 25 -1.48 15.01 2.46
C ARG A 25 -0.02 14.94 2.92
N LEU A 26 0.78 15.94 2.64
CA LEU A 26 2.17 15.98 3.12
C LEU A 26 2.28 15.92 4.65
N SER A 27 1.28 16.44 5.36
CA SER A 27 1.21 16.34 6.83
C SER A 27 1.06 14.90 7.36
N ASP A 28 0.69 13.95 6.51
CA ASP A 28 0.50 12.55 6.88
C ASP A 28 1.77 11.70 6.65
N LEU A 29 2.81 12.30 6.08
CA LEU A 29 4.02 11.59 5.62
C LEU A 29 4.66 10.76 6.73
N GLU A 30 4.85 11.33 7.91
CA GLU A 30 5.51 10.64 9.04
C GLU A 30 4.69 9.43 9.50
N ALA A 31 3.37 9.57 9.65
CA ALA A 31 2.52 8.46 10.05
C ALA A 31 2.52 7.32 9.01
N ILE A 32 2.54 7.66 7.71
CA ILE A 32 2.68 6.67 6.63
C ILE A 32 4.04 5.97 6.71
N HIS A 33 5.11 6.74 6.90
CA HIS A 33 6.48 6.22 7.02
C HIS A 33 6.60 5.26 8.22
N GLU A 34 6.04 5.61 9.36
CA GLU A 34 6.04 4.79 10.58
C GLU A 34 5.26 3.49 10.38
N LEU A 35 4.04 3.54 9.81
CA LEU A 35 3.23 2.34 9.59
C LEU A 35 3.86 1.38 8.58
N ILE A 36 4.38 1.89 7.46
CA ILE A 36 5.11 1.07 6.47
C ILE A 36 6.39 0.52 7.10
N GLY A 37 7.14 1.35 7.84
CA GLY A 37 8.36 0.97 8.55
C GLY A 37 8.12 -0.13 9.58
N TYR A 38 7.01 -0.07 10.31
CA TYR A 38 6.59 -1.12 11.26
C TYR A 38 6.51 -2.51 10.60
N TRP A 39 5.92 -2.60 9.41
CA TRP A 39 5.81 -3.87 8.67
C TRP A 39 7.10 -4.23 7.94
N ALA A 40 7.85 -3.25 7.45
CA ALA A 40 9.15 -3.47 6.83
C ALA A 40 10.18 -4.04 7.83
N ALA A 41 10.17 -3.56 9.08
CA ALA A 41 10.98 -4.10 10.17
C ALA A 41 10.69 -5.58 10.47
N ARG A 42 9.50 -6.06 10.10
CA ARG A 42 9.06 -7.46 10.24
C ARG A 42 9.26 -8.29 8.97
N GLY A 43 9.91 -7.74 7.96
CA GLY A 43 10.17 -8.41 6.67
C GLY A 43 8.94 -8.63 5.80
N LEU A 44 7.84 -7.92 6.08
CA LEU A 44 6.57 -8.08 5.37
C LEU A 44 6.31 -7.01 4.30
N MET A 45 7.17 -5.99 4.24
CA MET A 45 7.11 -4.91 3.25
C MET A 45 8.52 -4.40 2.95
N LEU A 46 8.67 -3.70 1.83
CA LEU A 46 9.90 -2.95 1.53
C LEU A 46 9.91 -1.62 2.28
N VAL A 47 11.09 -1.23 2.75
CA VAL A 47 11.32 0.09 3.34
C VAL A 47 11.10 1.17 2.27
N ARG A 48 10.43 2.26 2.63
CA ARG A 48 10.27 3.44 1.78
C ARG A 48 10.88 4.65 2.46
N SER A 49 11.76 5.36 1.75
CA SER A 49 12.35 6.61 2.27
C SER A 49 11.29 7.73 2.34
N ARG A 50 11.52 8.70 3.22
CA ARG A 50 10.67 9.89 3.31
C ARG A 50 10.63 10.68 2.00
N SER A 51 11.76 10.76 1.28
CA SER A 51 11.82 11.41 -0.03
C SER A 51 10.87 10.74 -1.02
N LEU A 52 10.95 9.41 -1.17
CA LEU A 52 10.07 8.65 -2.06
C LEU A 52 8.59 8.78 -1.66
N LEU A 53 8.29 8.76 -0.37
CA LEU A 53 6.93 8.97 0.11
C LEU A 53 6.42 10.39 -0.19
N ALA A 54 7.26 11.41 -0.05
CA ALA A 54 6.90 12.80 -0.39
C ALA A 54 6.62 12.96 -1.89
N GLU A 55 7.47 12.39 -2.75
CA GLU A 55 7.29 12.40 -4.21
C GLU A 55 5.99 11.73 -4.65
N THR A 56 5.60 10.66 -3.96
CA THR A 56 4.44 9.83 -4.31
C THR A 56 3.27 9.98 -3.34
N ILE A 57 3.26 11.03 -2.52
CA ILE A 57 2.23 11.22 -1.46
C ILE A 57 0.79 11.20 -2.00
N ARG A 58 0.60 11.71 -3.21
CA ARG A 58 -0.72 11.76 -3.86
C ARG A 58 -1.25 10.40 -4.30
N ASP A 59 -0.39 9.40 -4.38
CA ASP A 59 -0.81 8.04 -4.72
C ASP A 59 -1.67 7.43 -3.59
N PHE A 60 -1.44 7.83 -2.34
CA PHE A 60 -1.96 7.11 -1.18
C PHE A 60 -3.37 7.51 -0.76
N HIS A 61 -4.17 6.48 -0.45
CA HIS A 61 -5.40 6.55 0.35
C HIS A 61 -5.08 6.16 1.78
N LEU A 62 -5.65 6.89 2.74
CA LEU A 62 -5.50 6.65 4.17
C LEU A 62 -6.84 6.24 4.77
N ALA A 63 -6.81 5.28 5.66
CA ALA A 63 -7.89 4.99 6.59
C ALA A 63 -7.52 5.56 7.95
N LEU A 64 -8.33 6.48 8.44
CA LEU A 64 -8.10 7.19 9.70
C LEU A 64 -9.12 6.75 10.74
N ALA A 65 -8.65 6.42 11.94
CA ALA A 65 -9.47 6.09 13.09
C ALA A 65 -9.75 7.33 13.94
N GLY A 66 -11.00 7.53 14.33
CA GLY A 66 -11.43 8.64 15.19
C GLY A 66 -12.01 9.83 14.43
N GLU A 67 -12.59 10.79 15.19
CA GLU A 67 -13.39 11.90 14.65
C GLU A 67 -12.57 13.06 14.07
N HIS A 68 -11.29 13.17 14.36
CA HIS A 68 -10.49 14.37 14.07
C HIS A 68 -9.59 14.28 12.83
N GLY A 69 -9.68 13.21 12.04
CA GLY A 69 -9.16 13.16 10.66
C GLY A 69 -7.66 13.40 10.44
N GLY A 70 -6.84 13.46 11.51
CA GLY A 70 -5.38 13.62 11.42
C GLY A 70 -4.66 12.27 11.46
N ALA A 71 -3.69 12.04 10.55
CA ALA A 71 -2.95 10.79 10.51
C ALA A 71 -1.99 10.62 11.70
N ALA A 72 -1.51 11.70 12.29
CA ALA A 72 -0.54 11.69 13.40
C ALA A 72 -1.04 10.96 14.67
N GLY A 73 -2.34 10.82 14.86
CA GLY A 73 -2.92 10.13 16.03
C GLY A 73 -3.88 9.00 15.67
N GLY A 74 -4.05 8.65 14.39
CA GLY A 74 -5.11 7.72 14.03
C GLY A 74 -4.95 7.00 12.69
N LEU A 75 -3.75 6.79 12.16
CA LEU A 75 -3.58 6.06 10.91
C LEU A 75 -3.85 4.56 11.09
N ALA A 76 -5.06 4.12 10.72
CA ALA A 76 -5.48 2.72 10.76
C ALA A 76 -5.02 1.92 9.55
N GLY A 77 -4.73 2.57 8.42
CA GLY A 77 -4.21 1.89 7.24
C GLY A 77 -3.89 2.84 6.10
N VAL A 78 -3.10 2.35 5.16
CA VAL A 78 -2.66 3.07 3.96
C VAL A 78 -2.61 2.13 2.76
N CYS A 79 -2.91 2.62 1.57
CA CYS A 79 -2.76 1.92 0.30
C CYS A 79 -2.54 2.94 -0.81
N GLY A 80 -1.60 2.68 -1.71
CA GLY A 80 -1.28 3.56 -2.84
C GLY A 80 -1.80 3.03 -4.16
N LEU A 81 -2.22 3.96 -5.04
CA LEU A 81 -2.46 3.72 -6.46
C LEU A 81 -1.38 4.47 -7.26
N HIS A 82 -0.39 3.75 -7.75
CA HIS A 82 0.74 4.32 -8.46
C HIS A 82 0.63 4.13 -9.98
N MET A 83 0.63 5.24 -10.69
CA MET A 83 0.55 5.22 -12.15
C MET A 83 1.89 4.80 -12.77
N LEU A 84 1.90 3.72 -13.54
CA LEU A 84 3.08 3.23 -14.24
C LEU A 84 3.04 3.51 -15.74
N ALA A 85 1.86 3.37 -16.33
CA ALA A 85 1.62 3.57 -17.75
C ALA A 85 0.21 4.16 -17.95
N PRO A 86 -0.13 4.65 -19.12
CA PRO A 86 -1.47 5.18 -19.40
C PRO A 86 -2.59 4.13 -19.21
N ASP A 87 -2.25 2.85 -19.23
CA ASP A 87 -3.17 1.72 -19.18
C ASP A 87 -2.93 0.81 -17.97
N LEU A 88 -2.01 1.17 -17.05
CA LEU A 88 -1.66 0.32 -15.92
C LEU A 88 -1.24 1.12 -14.68
N ALA A 89 -1.82 0.79 -13.55
CA ALA A 89 -1.38 1.27 -12.24
C ALA A 89 -1.13 0.12 -11.25
N GLU A 90 -0.24 0.38 -10.31
CA GLU A 90 0.09 -0.53 -9.21
C GLU A 90 -0.69 -0.18 -7.95
N VAL A 91 -1.38 -1.17 -7.38
CA VAL A 91 -1.85 -1.12 -6.00
C VAL A 91 -0.69 -1.52 -5.10
N ARG A 92 -0.14 -0.56 -4.34
CA ARG A 92 1.10 -0.77 -3.58
C ARG A 92 1.08 -0.18 -2.18
N GLY A 93 2.02 -0.61 -1.35
CA GLY A 93 2.21 -0.05 -0.02
C GLY A 93 1.00 -0.24 0.90
N LEU A 94 0.23 -1.33 0.72
CA LEU A 94 -0.89 -1.66 1.58
C LEU A 94 -0.37 -2.08 2.95
N ALA A 95 -0.61 -1.24 3.95
CA ALA A 95 -0.27 -1.50 5.33
C ALA A 95 -1.49 -1.21 6.22
N ILE A 96 -1.82 -2.16 7.11
CA ILE A 96 -2.93 -2.04 8.06
C ILE A 96 -2.36 -2.08 9.47
N HIS A 97 -2.78 -1.13 10.30
CA HIS A 97 -2.44 -1.11 11.71
C HIS A 97 -2.88 -2.41 12.38
N PRO A 98 -2.06 -3.04 13.28
CA PRO A 98 -2.37 -4.32 13.90
C PRO A 98 -3.77 -4.39 14.53
N SER A 99 -4.22 -3.34 15.22
CA SER A 99 -5.56 -3.28 15.85
C SER A 99 -6.73 -3.36 14.85
N PHE A 100 -6.49 -3.14 13.57
CA PHE A 100 -7.51 -3.14 12.51
C PHE A 100 -7.39 -4.30 11.53
N GLN A 101 -6.45 -5.22 11.74
CA GLN A 101 -6.34 -6.42 10.92
C GLN A 101 -7.57 -7.34 11.06
N GLY A 102 -7.86 -8.09 10.01
CA GLY A 102 -9.00 -9.02 9.99
C GLY A 102 -10.39 -8.38 9.94
N ARG A 103 -10.48 -7.03 9.89
CA ARG A 103 -11.74 -6.27 9.91
C ARG A 103 -12.18 -5.72 8.55
N GLY A 104 -11.60 -6.21 7.46
CA GLY A 104 -11.96 -5.79 6.10
C GLY A 104 -11.36 -4.44 5.65
N LEU A 105 -10.55 -3.78 6.49
CA LEU A 105 -10.01 -2.45 6.17
C LEU A 105 -9.08 -2.45 4.96
N GLY A 106 -8.25 -3.49 4.81
CA GLY A 106 -7.40 -3.65 3.63
C GLY A 106 -8.21 -3.70 2.33
N ARG A 107 -9.32 -4.46 2.32
CA ARG A 107 -10.22 -4.52 1.17
C ARG A 107 -10.86 -3.16 0.87
N ARG A 108 -11.27 -2.41 1.92
CA ARG A 108 -11.84 -1.06 1.77
C ARG A 108 -10.85 -0.10 1.13
N LEU A 109 -9.57 -0.17 1.49
CA LEU A 109 -8.50 0.65 0.90
C LEU A 109 -8.21 0.25 -0.55
N VAL A 110 -8.13 -1.05 -0.87
CA VAL A 110 -8.00 -1.52 -2.26
C VAL A 110 -9.19 -1.07 -3.10
N SER A 111 -10.41 -1.10 -2.57
CA SER A 111 -11.61 -0.60 -3.25
C SER A 111 -11.54 0.92 -3.49
N ALA A 112 -10.94 1.68 -2.61
CA ALA A 112 -10.72 3.13 -2.83
C ALA A 112 -9.73 3.39 -3.98
N CYS A 113 -8.64 2.61 -4.05
CA CYS A 113 -7.71 2.63 -5.19
C CYS A 113 -8.40 2.23 -6.50
N GLU A 114 -9.27 1.21 -6.46
CA GLU A 114 -10.04 0.77 -7.62
C GLU A 114 -11.02 1.83 -8.09
N ALA A 115 -11.72 2.50 -7.18
CA ALA A 115 -12.65 3.59 -7.52
C ALA A 115 -11.91 4.74 -8.23
N GLU A 116 -10.77 5.18 -7.68
CA GLU A 116 -9.90 6.19 -8.32
C GLU A 116 -9.40 5.73 -9.69
N ALA A 117 -8.99 4.47 -9.83
CA ALA A 117 -8.53 3.91 -11.10
C ALA A 117 -9.64 3.96 -12.17
N ARG A 118 -10.89 3.70 -11.80
CA ARG A 118 -12.05 3.82 -12.71
C ARG A 118 -12.34 5.27 -13.08
N GLU A 119 -12.24 6.21 -12.14
CA GLU A 119 -12.38 7.65 -12.41
C GLU A 119 -11.31 8.14 -13.40
N LEU A 120 -10.11 7.56 -13.33
CA LEU A 120 -8.99 7.82 -14.24
C LEU A 120 -9.10 7.04 -15.56
N ALA A 121 -10.17 6.27 -15.77
CA ALA A 121 -10.39 5.42 -16.94
C ALA A 121 -9.27 4.39 -17.19
N LEU A 122 -8.62 3.89 -16.12
CA LEU A 122 -7.63 2.84 -16.22
C LEU A 122 -8.29 1.50 -16.54
N PRO A 123 -7.78 0.74 -17.51
CA PRO A 123 -8.33 -0.57 -17.85
C PRO A 123 -7.90 -1.68 -16.92
N ALA A 124 -6.79 -1.51 -16.17
CA ALA A 124 -6.24 -2.56 -15.35
C ALA A 124 -5.42 -2.06 -14.15
N LEU A 125 -5.36 -2.92 -13.14
CA LEU A 125 -4.50 -2.81 -11.95
C LEU A 125 -3.60 -4.03 -11.84
N PHE A 126 -2.42 -3.84 -11.23
CA PHE A 126 -1.62 -4.95 -10.76
C PHE A 126 -1.09 -4.69 -9.34
N ALA A 127 -0.53 -5.71 -8.72
CA ALA A 127 0.16 -5.61 -7.45
C ALA A 127 1.30 -6.61 -7.35
N TRP A 128 2.41 -6.20 -6.72
CA TRP A 128 3.41 -7.11 -6.19
C TRP A 128 3.05 -7.46 -4.75
N THR A 129 3.03 -8.73 -4.38
CA THR A 129 2.59 -9.12 -3.06
C THR A 129 3.13 -10.47 -2.59
N TYR A 130 3.22 -10.63 -1.26
CA TYR A 130 3.34 -11.92 -0.57
C TYR A 130 1.98 -12.49 -0.15
N GLN A 131 0.89 -11.70 -0.29
CA GLN A 131 -0.45 -12.00 0.25
C GLN A 131 -1.43 -12.36 -0.87
N GLN A 132 -1.10 -13.38 -1.68
CA GLN A 132 -1.96 -13.83 -2.78
C GLN A 132 -3.42 -14.06 -2.37
N PRO A 133 -3.73 -14.79 -1.26
CA PRO A 133 -5.13 -15.06 -0.88
C PRO A 133 -5.93 -13.78 -0.55
N PHE A 134 -5.26 -12.73 -0.09
CA PHE A 134 -5.91 -11.44 0.15
C PHE A 134 -6.29 -10.76 -1.17
N PHE A 135 -5.37 -10.69 -2.13
CA PHE A 135 -5.63 -10.05 -3.42
C PHE A 135 -6.63 -10.85 -4.26
N GLU A 136 -6.65 -12.18 -4.18
CA GLU A 136 -7.71 -13.01 -4.80
C GLU A 136 -9.10 -12.62 -4.28
N LYS A 137 -9.25 -12.41 -2.96
CA LYS A 137 -10.50 -11.91 -2.36
C LYS A 137 -10.85 -10.48 -2.78
N CYS A 138 -9.88 -9.70 -3.29
CA CYS A 138 -10.08 -8.40 -3.91
C CYS A 138 -10.35 -8.50 -5.42
N GLY A 139 -10.47 -9.70 -5.98
CA GLY A 139 -10.78 -9.92 -7.40
C GLY A 139 -9.57 -9.85 -8.34
N PHE A 140 -8.36 -9.90 -7.81
CA PHE A 140 -7.14 -10.05 -8.59
C PHE A 140 -6.90 -11.52 -8.91
N ILE A 141 -6.27 -11.79 -10.04
CA ILE A 141 -5.79 -13.10 -10.44
C ILE A 141 -4.26 -13.11 -10.45
N ARG A 142 -3.67 -14.25 -10.14
CA ARG A 142 -2.23 -14.43 -10.30
C ARG A 142 -1.88 -14.50 -11.78
N ILE A 143 -0.81 -13.82 -12.17
CA ILE A 143 -0.25 -13.87 -13.52
C ILE A 143 1.23 -14.20 -13.49
N GLU A 144 1.77 -14.69 -14.60
CA GLU A 144 3.20 -14.83 -14.77
C GLU A 144 3.88 -13.45 -14.85
N LYS A 145 5.00 -13.30 -14.15
CA LYS A 145 5.76 -12.04 -14.09
C LYS A 145 6.15 -11.53 -15.49
N THR A 146 6.42 -12.44 -16.41
CA THR A 146 6.78 -12.15 -17.81
C THR A 146 5.65 -11.48 -18.62
N ASN A 147 4.41 -11.60 -18.16
CA ASN A 147 3.24 -11.00 -18.80
C ASN A 147 2.98 -9.56 -18.35
N LEU A 148 3.80 -9.03 -17.46
CA LEU A 148 3.68 -7.65 -16.99
C LEU A 148 4.25 -6.65 -18.00
N HIS A 149 3.67 -5.45 -18.02
CA HIS A 149 4.15 -4.34 -18.83
C HIS A 149 5.64 -4.03 -18.55
N PRO A 150 6.49 -3.77 -19.57
CA PRO A 150 7.93 -3.56 -19.38
C PRO A 150 8.29 -2.48 -18.36
N LYS A 151 7.49 -1.43 -18.20
CA LYS A 151 7.71 -0.37 -17.21
C LYS A 151 7.67 -0.84 -15.76
N VAL A 152 6.99 -1.96 -15.47
CA VAL A 152 6.98 -2.56 -14.12
C VAL A 152 8.39 -2.90 -13.67
N TRP A 153 9.22 -3.36 -14.60
CA TRP A 153 10.60 -3.77 -14.31
C TRP A 153 11.55 -2.62 -14.00
N SER A 154 11.24 -1.39 -14.40
CA SER A 154 12.10 -0.23 -14.16
C SER A 154 12.29 0.08 -12.65
N GLU A 155 11.29 -0.17 -11.83
CA GLU A 155 11.40 -0.08 -10.38
C GLU A 155 12.05 -1.33 -9.77
N CYS A 156 11.68 -2.51 -10.27
CA CYS A 156 12.23 -3.78 -9.82
C CYS A 156 13.76 -3.87 -9.99
N GLN A 157 14.32 -3.33 -11.08
CA GLN A 157 15.77 -3.29 -11.31
C GLN A 157 16.55 -2.54 -10.24
N ARG A 158 15.89 -1.63 -9.50
CA ARG A 158 16.50 -0.88 -8.39
C ARG A 158 16.27 -1.53 -7.04
N CYS A 159 15.51 -2.62 -7.00
CA CYS A 159 15.17 -3.33 -5.77
C CYS A 159 16.36 -4.20 -5.32
N ALA A 160 16.74 -4.10 -4.05
CA ALA A 160 17.80 -4.92 -3.46
C ALA A 160 17.49 -6.44 -3.50
N PHE A 161 16.24 -6.81 -3.68
CA PHE A 161 15.79 -8.21 -3.74
C PHE A 161 15.49 -8.69 -5.16
N PHE A 162 15.85 -7.92 -6.21
CA PHE A 162 15.51 -8.24 -7.60
C PHE A 162 15.89 -9.65 -8.02
N GLU A 163 17.13 -10.07 -7.75
CA GLU A 163 17.66 -11.40 -8.11
C GLU A 163 16.94 -12.56 -7.39
N ASN A 164 16.42 -12.31 -6.19
CA ASN A 164 15.76 -13.32 -5.36
C ASN A 164 14.32 -12.90 -5.01
N CYS A 165 13.66 -12.16 -5.89
CA CYS A 165 12.31 -11.68 -5.67
C CYS A 165 11.31 -12.83 -5.64
N ASN A 166 10.67 -13.03 -4.49
CA ASN A 166 9.63 -14.02 -4.23
C ASN A 166 8.21 -13.43 -4.15
N GLU A 167 8.06 -12.15 -4.46
CA GLU A 167 6.73 -11.55 -4.61
C GLU A 167 5.98 -12.16 -5.79
N ILE A 168 4.67 -12.21 -5.66
CA ILE A 168 3.74 -12.75 -6.66
C ILE A 168 3.12 -11.58 -7.41
N ALA A 169 3.01 -11.70 -8.74
CA ALA A 169 2.32 -10.73 -9.57
C ALA A 169 0.82 -11.03 -9.58
N MET A 170 0.03 -10.07 -9.16
CA MET A 170 -1.43 -10.13 -9.19
C MET A 170 -1.97 -9.08 -10.15
N TYR A 171 -3.00 -9.40 -10.91
CA TYR A 171 -3.57 -8.53 -11.96
C TYR A 171 -5.09 -8.51 -11.88
N ARG A 172 -5.68 -7.36 -12.21
CA ARG A 172 -7.13 -7.18 -12.26
C ARG A 172 -7.53 -6.26 -13.41
N GLU A 173 -8.39 -6.74 -14.29
CA GLU A 173 -9.06 -5.90 -15.27
C GLU A 173 -10.17 -5.07 -14.61
N LEU A 174 -10.26 -3.81 -15.01
CA LEU A 174 -11.32 -2.90 -14.60
C LEU A 174 -12.31 -2.74 -15.76
N LYS A 175 -13.42 -3.47 -15.71
CA LYS A 175 -14.51 -3.33 -16.68
C LYS A 175 -15.43 -2.19 -16.31
#